data_7763010418f701fbe59cc2055c968803
#
_entry.id   7763010418f701fbe59cc2055c968803
#
_cell.length_a   1.000
_cell.length_b   1.000
_cell.length_c   1.000
_cell.angle_alpha   90.00
_cell.angle_beta   90.00
_cell.angle_gamma   90.00
#
_symmetry.space_group_name_H-M   'P 1'
#
loop_
_entity.id
_entity.type
_entity.pdbx_description
1 polymer ?
#
loop_
_entity_poly.entity_id
_entity_poly.type
_entity_poly.pdbx_seq_one_letter_code
_entity_poly.pdbx_strand_id
1 'polypeptide(L)'
;MNTVSNYLSALREAMKAQGLDALVIPSADPHLSEYLPAHWQARRELSGFTGSVGTFVVTVDEAGVWVDSRYWEQAAKQLAGSGIELQKSGQVPPYNEWLATNLPENAAVGIPSDMVSLTGKRTLAQSLTAKNIRIEHPDDLLDRVWSSRPAIPAETVFIHDPAYVSETAAEKLARVRAVMAEKGADYQLVSSLDDIAWLTNLRGSDVPFNPVFVSFLLIGKDNAVLFTDQGRLNAEAAAALQTAGMTVEPYAQVADKLAQIDGALLIEPNKTAVSTLVRLPESVRLIEGINPSTFFKSVKSEADIAHIREAMEHDGAALCGFFAEFEDIIDNGGSLTEIDVDTMLHRHRSARPGFISLSFDTIAGFNANAALPHYSATPESHSTISGNGLLLIDSGAQYKGGTTDITRVVPVGTPTAEQKRDNTLVLKAHIALAEAVFPENILSPMIDAICRKPLWQAQCDYGHGTGHGVGYFLNVHEGPQVIACAAVPGPQHAMKKGMVTSIEPGLYRPGKWGIRIENLAANQAVANPQETEFGSFLYFETLTLCPIDTRLMDTAMMTDGEIDWVNRYHAEVRRRLEPLTEGAAKAWLIKRTEPLAR
;
A
#
# COMPACT_ATOMS: atom_id res chain seq x y z
N MET A 1 -18.30 -11.41 29.13
CA MET A 1 -16.90 -11.69 28.72
C MET A 1 -16.71 -10.96 27.42
N ASN A 2 -15.55 -10.34 27.22
CA ASN A 2 -15.22 -9.64 25.98
C ASN A 2 -15.12 -10.68 24.82
N THR A 3 -15.59 -10.37 23.63
CA THR A 3 -15.58 -11.27 22.46
C THR A 3 -14.17 -11.82 22.18
N VAL A 4 -13.14 -11.00 22.33
CA VAL A 4 -11.72 -11.37 22.17
C VAL A 4 -11.28 -12.44 23.18
N SER A 5 -11.69 -12.33 24.45
CA SER A 5 -11.37 -13.34 25.48
C SER A 5 -11.99 -14.69 25.16
N ASN A 6 -13.18 -14.71 24.53
CA ASN A 6 -13.83 -15.94 24.08
C ASN A 6 -13.05 -16.59 22.92
N TYR A 7 -12.59 -15.77 21.95
CA TYR A 7 -11.76 -16.26 20.87
C TYR A 7 -10.43 -16.85 21.36
N LEU A 8 -9.76 -16.18 22.32
CA LEU A 8 -8.51 -16.68 22.87
C LEU A 8 -8.67 -18.05 23.56
N SER A 9 -9.77 -18.24 24.29
CA SER A 9 -10.10 -19.54 24.91
C SER A 9 -10.38 -20.60 23.82
N ALA A 10 -11.18 -20.28 22.82
CA ALA A 10 -11.50 -21.20 21.73
C ALA A 10 -10.27 -21.59 20.89
N LEU A 11 -9.36 -20.62 20.64
CA LEU A 11 -8.09 -20.88 19.97
C LEU A 11 -7.25 -21.90 20.75
N ARG A 12 -7.09 -21.72 22.07
CA ARG A 12 -6.34 -22.64 22.91
C ARG A 12 -6.95 -24.04 22.98
N GLU A 13 -8.27 -24.15 23.00
CA GLU A 13 -8.97 -25.45 22.91
C GLU A 13 -8.74 -26.13 21.56
N ALA A 14 -8.82 -25.38 20.45
CA ALA A 14 -8.57 -25.90 19.11
C ALA A 14 -7.10 -26.32 18.93
N MET A 15 -6.15 -25.52 19.42
CA MET A 15 -4.71 -25.85 19.45
C MET A 15 -4.46 -27.15 20.20
N LYS A 16 -5.01 -27.29 21.40
CA LYS A 16 -4.90 -28.50 22.22
C LYS A 16 -5.44 -29.74 21.50
N ALA A 17 -6.59 -29.61 20.83
CA ALA A 17 -7.21 -30.69 20.06
C ALA A 17 -6.34 -31.18 18.89
N GLN A 18 -5.49 -30.29 18.35
CA GLN A 18 -4.57 -30.59 17.24
C GLN A 18 -3.12 -30.81 17.70
N GLY A 19 -2.85 -30.80 19.01
CA GLY A 19 -1.51 -31.02 19.56
C GLY A 19 -0.51 -29.90 19.25
N LEU A 20 -0.99 -28.67 19.16
CA LEU A 20 -0.19 -27.48 18.91
C LEU A 20 0.17 -26.77 20.21
N ASP A 21 1.44 -26.39 20.35
CA ASP A 21 1.97 -25.59 21.48
C ASP A 21 1.86 -24.09 21.22
N ALA A 22 1.86 -23.69 19.95
CA ALA A 22 1.65 -22.31 19.53
C ALA A 22 0.89 -22.25 18.19
N LEU A 23 0.21 -21.12 17.96
CA LEU A 23 -0.44 -20.78 16.70
C LEU A 23 -0.04 -19.38 16.25
N VAL A 24 0.33 -19.23 15.00
CA VAL A 24 0.71 -17.95 14.36
C VAL A 24 -0.36 -17.56 13.35
N ILE A 25 -0.92 -16.38 13.49
CA ILE A 25 -1.97 -15.82 12.60
C ILE A 25 -1.47 -14.46 12.09
N PRO A 26 -0.78 -14.40 10.94
CA PRO A 26 -0.33 -13.15 10.34
C PRO A 26 -1.48 -12.39 9.66
N SER A 27 -1.25 -11.12 9.33
CA SER A 27 -2.08 -10.40 8.34
C SER A 27 -1.68 -10.89 6.95
N ALA A 28 -2.32 -11.93 6.46
CA ALA A 28 -2.02 -12.52 5.15
C ALA A 28 -3.22 -13.25 4.58
N ASP A 29 -3.20 -13.44 3.25
CA ASP A 29 -4.10 -14.25 2.46
C ASP A 29 -3.27 -15.17 1.53
N PRO A 30 -3.87 -16.04 0.71
CA PRO A 30 -3.13 -16.90 -0.24
C PRO A 30 -2.32 -16.14 -1.29
N HIS A 31 -2.56 -14.83 -1.44
CA HIS A 31 -1.92 -13.95 -2.41
C HIS A 31 -0.84 -13.06 -1.76
N LEU A 32 -0.68 -13.15 -0.42
CA LEU A 32 0.23 -12.32 0.37
C LEU A 32 -0.04 -10.82 0.13
N SER A 33 -1.34 -10.47 0.04
CA SER A 33 -1.81 -9.10 -0.18
C SER A 33 -1.56 -8.23 1.06
N GLU A 34 -1.40 -6.92 0.85
CA GLU A 34 -1.32 -5.94 1.94
C GLU A 34 -2.70 -5.65 2.52
N TYR A 35 -3.68 -5.37 1.66
CA TYR A 35 -5.09 -5.23 2.03
C TYR A 35 -5.80 -6.55 1.81
N LEU A 36 -6.51 -7.02 2.82
CA LEU A 36 -7.11 -8.35 2.82
C LEU A 36 -8.62 -8.30 2.61
N PRO A 37 -9.17 -9.18 1.78
CA PRO A 37 -10.60 -9.47 1.81
C PRO A 37 -11.05 -9.88 3.22
N ALA A 38 -12.30 -9.62 3.55
CA ALA A 38 -12.86 -9.89 4.88
C ALA A 38 -12.68 -11.34 5.34
N HIS A 39 -12.73 -12.30 4.41
CA HIS A 39 -12.51 -13.74 4.66
C HIS A 39 -11.16 -14.03 5.35
N TRP A 40 -10.10 -13.29 5.03
CA TRP A 40 -8.73 -13.51 5.55
C TRP A 40 -8.33 -12.53 6.67
N GLN A 41 -9.25 -11.75 7.19
CA GLN A 41 -8.97 -10.83 8.30
C GLN A 41 -8.98 -11.50 9.69
N ALA A 42 -8.54 -12.77 9.77
CA ALA A 42 -8.56 -13.55 11.01
C ALA A 42 -7.77 -12.91 12.15
N ARG A 43 -6.57 -12.35 11.89
CA ARG A 43 -5.79 -11.65 12.90
C ARG A 43 -6.59 -10.50 13.52
N ARG A 44 -7.26 -9.68 12.68
CA ARG A 44 -8.11 -8.55 13.12
C ARG A 44 -9.26 -9.03 13.99
N GLU A 45 -10.03 -10.01 13.53
CA GLU A 45 -11.20 -10.53 14.23
C GLU A 45 -10.85 -11.16 15.57
N LEU A 46 -9.84 -12.04 15.57
CA LEU A 46 -9.51 -12.86 16.73
C LEU A 46 -8.72 -12.12 17.81
N SER A 47 -7.92 -11.11 17.45
CA SER A 47 -7.17 -10.30 18.40
C SER A 47 -7.85 -9.01 18.81
N GLY A 48 -8.81 -8.50 18.03
CA GLY A 48 -9.42 -7.18 18.20
C GLY A 48 -8.52 -6.00 17.78
N PHE A 49 -7.31 -6.26 17.29
CA PHE A 49 -6.44 -5.22 16.75
C PHE A 49 -6.80 -4.95 15.28
N THR A 50 -7.16 -3.72 14.93
CA THR A 50 -7.71 -3.38 13.61
C THR A 50 -6.69 -2.81 12.64
N GLY A 51 -5.44 -2.53 13.04
CA GLY A 51 -4.39 -2.06 12.13
C GLY A 51 -4.17 -3.03 10.95
N SER A 52 -3.71 -2.56 9.80
CA SER A 52 -3.62 -3.38 8.58
C SER A 52 -2.53 -4.46 8.66
N VAL A 53 -1.44 -4.22 9.36
CA VAL A 53 -0.28 -5.13 9.46
C VAL A 53 -0.05 -5.59 10.90
N GLY A 54 0.28 -6.87 11.06
CA GLY A 54 0.68 -7.45 12.35
C GLY A 54 0.64 -8.97 12.33
N THR A 55 1.26 -9.58 13.34
CA THR A 55 1.24 -11.02 13.53
C THR A 55 0.74 -11.34 14.92
N PHE A 56 -0.34 -12.09 15.01
CA PHE A 56 -0.92 -12.56 16.26
C PHE A 56 -0.36 -13.96 16.56
N VAL A 57 0.22 -14.13 17.73
CA VAL A 57 0.75 -15.40 18.22
C VAL A 57 0.04 -15.78 19.51
N VAL A 58 -0.41 -17.01 19.58
CA VAL A 58 -1.06 -17.60 20.76
C VAL A 58 -0.27 -18.84 21.17
N THR A 59 0.06 -18.95 22.45
CA THR A 59 0.53 -20.17 23.09
C THR A 59 -0.47 -20.67 24.10
N VAL A 60 -0.16 -21.77 24.78
CA VAL A 60 -1.02 -22.33 25.83
C VAL A 60 -1.26 -21.27 26.94
N ASP A 61 -0.26 -20.50 27.30
CA ASP A 61 -0.30 -19.57 28.45
C ASP A 61 -0.29 -18.09 28.03
N GLU A 62 0.35 -17.74 26.92
CA GLU A 62 0.57 -16.36 26.50
C GLU A 62 -0.10 -16.05 25.16
N ALA A 63 -0.31 -14.76 24.88
CA ALA A 63 -0.73 -14.28 23.58
C ALA A 63 -0.17 -12.88 23.32
N GLY A 64 0.27 -12.60 22.10
CA GLY A 64 0.83 -11.31 21.74
C GLY A 64 0.59 -10.93 20.27
N VAL A 65 0.52 -9.63 19.99
CA VAL A 65 0.46 -9.09 18.62
C VAL A 65 1.71 -8.27 18.34
N TRP A 66 2.51 -8.72 17.37
CA TRP A 66 3.68 -8.01 16.86
C TRP A 66 3.28 -6.98 15.83
N VAL A 67 3.58 -5.70 16.09
CA VAL A 67 3.27 -4.58 15.19
C VAL A 67 4.43 -3.59 15.13
N ASP A 68 4.60 -2.93 14.00
CA ASP A 68 5.61 -1.89 13.82
C ASP A 68 5.20 -0.54 14.45
N SER A 69 6.11 0.43 14.41
CA SER A 69 5.96 1.70 15.12
C SER A 69 4.75 2.53 14.70
N ARG A 70 4.20 2.30 13.50
CA ARG A 70 3.00 3.00 12.99
C ARG A 70 1.76 2.70 13.81
N TYR A 71 1.71 1.53 14.47
CA TYR A 71 0.53 1.00 15.17
C TYR A 71 0.66 0.87 16.69
N TRP A 72 1.82 1.20 17.30
CA TRP A 72 2.03 0.95 18.73
C TRP A 72 0.98 1.57 19.64
N GLU A 73 0.58 2.82 19.41
CA GLU A 73 -0.43 3.47 20.26
C GLU A 73 -1.83 2.91 20.02
N GLN A 74 -2.19 2.64 18.78
CA GLN A 74 -3.46 2.02 18.43
C GLN A 74 -3.57 0.63 19.07
N ALA A 75 -2.56 -0.22 18.89
CA ALA A 75 -2.54 -1.56 19.46
C ALA A 75 -2.59 -1.53 21.00
N ALA A 76 -1.85 -0.60 21.65
CA ALA A 76 -1.89 -0.45 23.09
C ALA A 76 -3.30 -0.15 23.62
N LYS A 77 -4.07 0.69 22.91
CA LYS A 77 -5.46 1.01 23.26
C LYS A 77 -6.39 -0.17 23.00
N GLN A 78 -6.30 -0.79 21.83
CA GLN A 78 -7.22 -1.84 21.40
C GLN A 78 -6.99 -3.18 22.12
N LEU A 79 -5.77 -3.50 22.50
CA LEU A 79 -5.43 -4.72 23.23
C LEU A 79 -5.60 -4.60 24.74
N ALA A 80 -5.85 -3.40 25.27
CA ALA A 80 -6.01 -3.18 26.71
C ALA A 80 -7.11 -4.05 27.31
N GLY A 81 -6.77 -4.88 28.32
CA GLY A 81 -7.70 -5.77 29.02
C GLY A 81 -8.17 -6.99 28.22
N SER A 82 -7.60 -7.27 27.05
CA SER A 82 -7.91 -8.45 26.23
C SER A 82 -7.21 -9.74 26.67
N GLY A 83 -6.12 -9.64 27.41
CA GLY A 83 -5.20 -10.75 27.71
C GLY A 83 -4.20 -11.00 26.59
N ILE A 84 -4.11 -10.09 25.62
CA ILE A 84 -3.14 -10.14 24.51
C ILE A 84 -2.14 -8.99 24.70
N GLU A 85 -0.85 -9.29 24.67
CA GLU A 85 0.20 -8.31 24.85
C GLU A 85 0.58 -7.61 23.54
N LEU A 86 0.88 -6.31 23.62
CA LEU A 86 1.51 -5.58 22.54
C LEU A 86 3.00 -5.91 22.46
N GLN A 87 3.43 -6.46 21.34
CA GLN A 87 4.82 -6.74 21.03
C GLN A 87 5.35 -5.71 20.01
N LYS A 88 6.17 -4.76 20.48
CA LYS A 88 6.69 -3.66 19.66
C LYS A 88 7.83 -4.12 18.76
N SER A 89 7.56 -4.43 17.50
CA SER A 89 8.57 -4.84 16.52
C SER A 89 9.73 -3.84 16.46
N GLY A 90 10.96 -4.36 16.46
CA GLY A 90 12.19 -3.55 16.56
C GLY A 90 12.63 -3.23 18.00
N GLN A 91 11.76 -3.37 19.01
CA GLN A 91 12.10 -3.26 20.44
C GLN A 91 12.11 -4.61 21.14
N VAL A 92 11.41 -5.60 20.59
CA VAL A 92 11.39 -6.99 21.08
C VAL A 92 11.85 -7.92 19.96
N PRO A 93 12.27 -9.16 20.30
CA PRO A 93 12.60 -10.16 19.27
C PRO A 93 11.44 -10.38 18.30
N PRO A 94 11.69 -10.62 17.01
CA PRO A 94 10.68 -11.06 16.05
C PRO A 94 9.97 -12.32 16.57
N TYR A 95 8.71 -12.51 16.17
CA TYR A 95 7.87 -13.61 16.69
C TYR A 95 8.50 -15.00 16.49
N ASN A 96 9.22 -15.23 15.40
CA ASN A 96 9.92 -16.48 15.12
C ASN A 96 11.07 -16.76 16.11
N GLU A 97 11.85 -15.74 16.48
CA GLU A 97 12.90 -15.83 17.50
C GLU A 97 12.31 -15.95 18.91
N TRP A 98 11.21 -15.24 19.16
CA TRP A 98 10.48 -15.33 20.41
C TRP A 98 9.93 -16.76 20.63
N LEU A 99 9.32 -17.37 19.60
CA LEU A 99 8.87 -18.77 19.63
C LEU A 99 10.03 -19.73 19.87
N ALA A 100 11.15 -19.56 19.16
CA ALA A 100 12.35 -20.37 19.33
C ALA A 100 12.91 -20.30 20.77
N THR A 101 12.79 -19.15 21.42
CA THR A 101 13.29 -18.94 22.80
C THR A 101 12.34 -19.55 23.83
N ASN A 102 11.03 -19.33 23.70
CA ASN A 102 10.04 -19.58 24.75
C ASN A 102 9.39 -20.98 24.67
N LEU A 103 9.36 -21.62 23.50
CA LEU A 103 8.80 -22.95 23.38
C LEU A 103 9.79 -24.04 23.84
N PRO A 104 9.27 -25.18 24.37
CA PRO A 104 10.10 -26.35 24.70
C PRO A 104 10.65 -27.04 23.44
N GLU A 105 11.63 -27.92 23.64
CA GLU A 105 12.11 -28.81 22.58
C GLU A 105 10.99 -29.72 22.07
N ASN A 106 11.00 -30.00 20.75
CA ASN A 106 10.02 -30.83 20.04
C ASN A 106 8.58 -30.29 20.05
N ALA A 107 8.38 -29.03 20.40
CA ALA A 107 7.06 -28.38 20.31
C ALA A 107 6.51 -28.38 18.86
N ALA A 108 5.23 -28.07 18.73
CA ALA A 108 4.53 -27.91 17.45
C ALA A 108 3.97 -26.49 17.30
N VAL A 109 4.36 -25.79 16.25
CA VAL A 109 3.88 -24.47 15.89
C VAL A 109 2.94 -24.57 14.70
N GLY A 110 1.68 -24.18 14.88
CA GLY A 110 0.69 -24.09 13.81
C GLY A 110 0.79 -22.74 13.07
N ILE A 111 0.70 -22.78 11.75
CA ILE A 111 0.50 -21.60 10.91
C ILE A 111 -0.31 -22.05 9.68
N PRO A 112 -1.48 -21.44 9.37
CA PRO A 112 -2.25 -21.82 8.18
C PRO A 112 -1.41 -21.71 6.91
N SER A 113 -1.49 -22.71 6.05
CA SER A 113 -0.65 -22.81 4.86
C SER A 113 -0.93 -21.72 3.81
N ASP A 114 -2.14 -21.17 3.82
CA ASP A 114 -2.60 -20.08 2.96
C ASP A 114 -2.23 -18.68 3.48
N MET A 115 -1.70 -18.59 4.71
CA MET A 115 -1.32 -17.32 5.33
C MET A 115 0.21 -17.18 5.50
N VAL A 116 0.99 -18.08 4.94
CA VAL A 116 2.46 -18.04 5.02
C VAL A 116 3.09 -18.25 3.66
N SER A 117 4.00 -17.33 3.28
CA SER A 117 4.80 -17.47 2.07
C SER A 117 5.84 -18.58 2.19
N LEU A 118 6.36 -19.05 1.05
CA LEU A 118 7.45 -20.03 1.04
C LEU A 118 8.69 -19.48 1.78
N THR A 119 9.03 -18.20 1.59
CA THR A 119 10.11 -17.54 2.34
C THR A 119 9.81 -17.48 3.83
N GLY A 120 8.59 -17.07 4.20
CA GLY A 120 8.17 -16.99 5.60
C GLY A 120 8.26 -18.35 6.32
N LYS A 121 7.81 -19.42 5.66
CA LYS A 121 7.95 -20.79 6.18
C LYS A 121 9.43 -21.17 6.38
N ARG A 122 10.30 -20.86 5.42
CA ARG A 122 11.73 -21.16 5.51
C ARG A 122 12.40 -20.40 6.67
N THR A 123 12.08 -19.11 6.82
CA THR A 123 12.59 -18.27 7.92
C THR A 123 12.13 -18.83 9.27
N LEU A 124 10.84 -19.17 9.39
CA LEU A 124 10.31 -19.77 10.61
C LEU A 124 11.00 -21.11 10.91
N ALA A 125 11.12 -22.00 9.92
CA ALA A 125 11.79 -23.29 10.08
C ALA A 125 13.25 -23.14 10.54
N GLN A 126 13.99 -22.19 9.94
CA GLN A 126 15.37 -21.91 10.33
C GLN A 126 15.48 -21.50 11.80
N SER A 127 14.59 -20.62 12.28
CA SER A 127 14.59 -20.16 13.67
C SER A 127 14.27 -21.30 14.65
N LEU A 128 13.41 -22.22 14.27
CA LEU A 128 12.90 -23.30 15.12
C LEU A 128 13.79 -24.57 15.15
N THR A 129 14.73 -24.69 14.23
CA THR A 129 15.57 -25.91 14.02
C THR A 129 16.34 -26.29 15.26
N ALA A 130 16.89 -25.33 16.01
CA ALA A 130 17.76 -25.61 17.17
C ALA A 130 17.07 -26.42 18.29
N LYS A 131 15.76 -26.30 18.44
CA LYS A 131 14.94 -27.01 19.41
C LYS A 131 14.08 -28.14 18.78
N ASN A 132 14.33 -28.49 17.50
CA ASN A 132 13.54 -29.49 16.77
C ASN A 132 12.04 -29.22 16.83
N ILE A 133 11.62 -27.93 16.78
CA ILE A 133 10.21 -27.54 16.80
C ILE A 133 9.63 -27.75 15.41
N ARG A 134 8.48 -28.42 15.34
CA ARG A 134 7.79 -28.74 14.08
C ARG A 134 6.85 -27.61 13.66
N ILE A 135 6.70 -27.43 12.35
CA ILE A 135 5.70 -26.53 11.75
C ILE A 135 4.57 -27.38 11.19
N GLU A 136 3.36 -27.10 11.65
CA GLU A 136 2.12 -27.75 11.22
C GLU A 136 1.22 -26.72 10.50
N HIS A 137 0.36 -27.21 9.62
CA HIS A 137 -0.56 -26.36 8.85
C HIS A 137 -2.01 -26.70 9.21
N PRO A 138 -2.57 -26.09 10.27
CA PRO A 138 -3.93 -26.35 10.73
C PRO A 138 -4.96 -25.54 9.92
N ASP A 139 -5.13 -25.83 8.62
CA ASP A 139 -5.88 -24.99 7.67
C ASP A 139 -7.38 -24.89 7.99
N ASP A 140 -7.96 -25.85 8.74
CA ASP A 140 -9.36 -25.85 9.18
C ASP A 140 -9.58 -25.20 10.57
N LEU A 141 -8.52 -24.82 11.28
CA LEU A 141 -8.62 -24.33 12.65
C LEU A 141 -9.38 -23.01 12.72
N LEU A 142 -9.11 -22.09 11.81
CA LEU A 142 -9.75 -20.77 11.79
C LEU A 142 -11.26 -20.89 11.56
N ASP A 143 -11.72 -21.75 10.68
CA ASP A 143 -13.14 -21.96 10.40
C ASP A 143 -13.89 -22.55 11.62
N ARG A 144 -13.21 -23.35 12.43
CA ARG A 144 -13.78 -23.88 13.68
C ARG A 144 -13.94 -22.82 14.76
N VAL A 145 -13.00 -21.87 14.84
CA VAL A 145 -12.99 -20.83 15.88
C VAL A 145 -13.81 -19.61 15.48
N TRP A 146 -13.74 -19.23 14.22
CA TRP A 146 -14.44 -18.07 13.67
C TRP A 146 -15.66 -18.50 12.84
N SER A 147 -16.72 -18.91 13.54
CA SER A 147 -17.94 -19.45 12.91
C SER A 147 -18.70 -18.44 12.02
N SER A 148 -18.48 -17.14 12.22
CA SER A 148 -19.03 -16.06 11.38
C SER A 148 -18.08 -15.60 10.29
N ARG A 149 -17.05 -16.38 9.96
CA ARG A 149 -16.09 -16.06 8.91
C ARG A 149 -16.80 -15.75 7.59
N PRO A 150 -16.59 -14.56 7.00
CA PRO A 150 -17.19 -14.24 5.71
C PRO A 150 -16.82 -15.24 4.62
N ALA A 151 -17.66 -15.40 3.62
CA ALA A 151 -17.31 -16.19 2.44
C ALA A 151 -16.15 -15.54 1.67
N ILE A 152 -15.46 -16.36 0.85
CA ILE A 152 -14.49 -15.82 -0.13
C ILE A 152 -15.25 -14.88 -1.07
N PRO A 153 -14.75 -13.66 -1.32
CA PRO A 153 -15.45 -12.70 -2.17
C PRO A 153 -15.63 -13.24 -3.59
N ALA A 154 -16.75 -12.89 -4.20
CA ALA A 154 -17.15 -13.35 -5.52
C ALA A 154 -17.77 -12.22 -6.35
N GLU A 155 -17.23 -11.01 -6.21
CA GLU A 155 -17.71 -9.84 -6.95
C GLU A 155 -17.45 -9.96 -8.45
N THR A 156 -18.19 -9.19 -9.25
CA THR A 156 -18.06 -9.22 -10.72
C THR A 156 -16.68 -8.77 -11.17
N VAL A 157 -16.08 -9.54 -12.06
CA VAL A 157 -14.82 -9.21 -12.74
C VAL A 157 -15.15 -8.59 -14.10
N PHE A 158 -14.53 -7.45 -14.40
CA PHE A 158 -14.80 -6.66 -15.59
C PHE A 158 -13.49 -6.24 -16.29
N ILE A 159 -13.57 -5.85 -17.55
CA ILE A 159 -12.41 -5.36 -18.30
C ILE A 159 -12.03 -3.94 -17.81
N HIS A 160 -10.75 -3.66 -17.72
CA HIS A 160 -10.27 -2.28 -17.70
C HIS A 160 -10.66 -1.62 -19.03
N ASP A 161 -11.27 -0.45 -18.97
CA ASP A 161 -11.79 0.27 -20.14
C ASP A 161 -10.69 0.38 -21.22
N PRO A 162 -10.91 -0.16 -22.43
CA PRO A 162 -9.88 -0.19 -23.48
C PRO A 162 -9.27 1.17 -23.83
N ALA A 163 -9.99 2.28 -23.56
CA ALA A 163 -9.47 3.63 -23.75
C ALA A 163 -8.25 3.93 -22.85
N TYR A 164 -8.10 3.20 -21.75
CA TYR A 164 -7.00 3.34 -20.78
C TYR A 164 -5.98 2.21 -20.84
N VAL A 165 -6.06 1.32 -21.82
CA VAL A 165 -5.18 0.15 -21.94
C VAL A 165 -4.19 0.38 -23.08
N SER A 166 -2.91 0.51 -22.74
CA SER A 166 -1.82 0.76 -23.71
C SER A 166 -1.23 -0.52 -24.31
N GLU A 167 -1.44 -1.68 -23.69
CA GLU A 167 -0.86 -2.98 -24.09
C GLU A 167 -1.88 -4.09 -23.85
N THR A 168 -2.09 -4.95 -24.84
CA THR A 168 -3.03 -6.08 -24.75
C THR A 168 -2.52 -7.16 -23.78
N ALA A 169 -3.43 -7.97 -23.24
CA ALA A 169 -3.05 -9.10 -22.39
C ALA A 169 -2.15 -10.11 -23.11
N ALA A 170 -2.36 -10.33 -24.42
CA ALA A 170 -1.51 -11.22 -25.23
C ALA A 170 -0.07 -10.70 -25.34
N GLU A 171 0.11 -9.38 -25.55
CA GLU A 171 1.43 -8.76 -25.61
C GLU A 171 2.15 -8.86 -24.26
N LYS A 172 1.46 -8.59 -23.15
CA LYS A 172 1.99 -8.75 -21.79
C LYS A 172 2.43 -10.18 -21.49
N LEU A 173 1.60 -11.19 -21.85
CA LEU A 173 1.98 -12.60 -21.74
C LEU A 173 3.21 -12.95 -22.59
N ALA A 174 3.33 -12.41 -23.79
CA ALA A 174 4.49 -12.64 -24.65
C ALA A 174 5.79 -12.10 -24.00
N ARG A 175 5.74 -10.93 -23.36
CA ARG A 175 6.86 -10.37 -22.59
C ARG A 175 7.25 -11.28 -21.41
N VAL A 176 6.27 -11.78 -20.66
CA VAL A 176 6.53 -12.71 -19.54
C VAL A 176 7.18 -13.99 -20.07
N ARG A 177 6.65 -14.57 -21.16
CA ARG A 177 7.20 -15.78 -21.78
C ARG A 177 8.64 -15.59 -22.27
N ALA A 178 9.00 -14.41 -22.75
CA ALA A 178 10.39 -14.10 -23.10
C ALA A 178 11.33 -14.23 -21.88
N VAL A 179 10.93 -13.67 -20.73
CA VAL A 179 11.71 -13.80 -19.49
C VAL A 179 11.71 -15.25 -18.97
N MET A 180 10.60 -15.98 -19.09
CA MET A 180 10.56 -17.41 -18.75
C MET A 180 11.58 -18.19 -19.57
N ALA A 181 11.66 -17.93 -20.88
CA ALA A 181 12.61 -18.59 -21.79
C ALA A 181 14.08 -18.27 -21.41
N GLU A 182 14.39 -16.99 -21.11
CA GLU A 182 15.72 -16.58 -20.64
C GLU A 182 16.13 -17.28 -19.35
N LYS A 183 15.17 -17.49 -18.42
CA LYS A 183 15.40 -18.19 -17.14
C LYS A 183 15.35 -19.71 -17.27
N GLY A 184 14.94 -20.26 -18.41
CA GLY A 184 14.73 -21.69 -18.61
C GLY A 184 13.56 -22.24 -17.77
N ALA A 185 12.49 -21.44 -17.65
CA ALA A 185 11.25 -21.84 -17.02
C ALA A 185 10.24 -22.35 -18.05
N ASP A 186 9.55 -23.44 -17.71
CA ASP A 186 8.47 -24.00 -18.51
C ASP A 186 7.13 -23.39 -18.15
N TYR A 187 6.99 -22.99 -16.87
CA TYR A 187 5.81 -22.35 -16.29
C TYR A 187 6.20 -21.20 -15.39
N GLN A 188 5.27 -20.26 -15.22
CA GLN A 188 5.29 -19.25 -14.16
C GLN A 188 3.97 -19.23 -13.43
N LEU A 189 4.01 -19.30 -12.09
CA LEU A 189 2.88 -19.04 -11.23
C LEU A 189 2.91 -17.59 -10.75
N VAL A 190 1.81 -16.86 -11.00
CA VAL A 190 1.58 -15.52 -10.47
C VAL A 190 0.47 -15.61 -9.44
N SER A 191 0.79 -15.18 -8.21
CA SER A 191 -0.16 -15.16 -7.08
C SER A 191 -0.59 -13.74 -6.71
N SER A 192 0.20 -12.72 -7.03
CA SER A 192 -0.10 -11.32 -6.73
C SER A 192 -1.32 -10.85 -7.52
N LEU A 193 -2.35 -10.39 -6.83
CA LEU A 193 -3.64 -10.01 -7.45
C LEU A 193 -3.51 -8.84 -8.41
N ASP A 194 -2.67 -7.86 -8.08
CA ASP A 194 -2.39 -6.70 -8.91
C ASP A 194 -1.59 -7.05 -10.19
N ASP A 195 -0.65 -7.99 -10.10
CA ASP A 195 0.05 -8.53 -11.26
C ASP A 195 -0.91 -9.26 -12.20
N ILE A 196 -1.83 -10.07 -11.65
CA ILE A 196 -2.85 -10.79 -12.42
C ILE A 196 -3.80 -9.80 -13.10
N ALA A 197 -4.30 -8.80 -12.35
CA ALA A 197 -5.19 -7.78 -12.88
C ALA A 197 -4.52 -6.98 -14.02
N TRP A 198 -3.22 -6.67 -13.88
CA TRP A 198 -2.45 -6.01 -14.92
C TRP A 198 -2.25 -6.91 -16.15
N LEU A 199 -1.83 -8.17 -15.96
CA LEU A 199 -1.58 -9.13 -17.03
C LEU A 199 -2.82 -9.42 -17.87
N THR A 200 -3.98 -9.52 -17.23
CA THR A 200 -5.25 -9.84 -17.87
C THR A 200 -6.01 -8.63 -18.41
N ASN A 201 -5.61 -7.41 -18.04
CA ASN A 201 -6.39 -6.19 -18.22
C ASN A 201 -7.79 -6.27 -17.60
N LEU A 202 -7.95 -7.06 -16.53
CA LEU A 202 -9.18 -7.19 -15.78
C LEU A 202 -9.10 -6.43 -14.44
N ARG A 203 -10.27 -6.07 -13.92
CA ARG A 203 -10.41 -5.46 -12.60
C ARG A 203 -11.56 -6.13 -11.85
N GLY A 204 -11.56 -5.99 -10.54
CA GLY A 204 -12.61 -6.47 -9.64
C GLY A 204 -12.69 -5.59 -8.40
N SER A 205 -13.45 -6.03 -7.39
CA SER A 205 -13.64 -5.30 -6.14
C SER A 205 -13.60 -6.23 -4.91
N ASP A 206 -12.85 -7.32 -4.99
CA ASP A 206 -12.76 -8.30 -3.91
C ASP A 206 -11.96 -7.80 -2.70
N VAL A 207 -11.05 -6.88 -2.94
CA VAL A 207 -10.19 -6.28 -1.91
C VAL A 207 -10.62 -4.83 -1.72
N PRO A 208 -10.86 -4.37 -0.48
CA PRO A 208 -11.16 -2.98 -0.24
C PRO A 208 -10.10 -2.07 -0.88
N PHE A 209 -10.54 -1.01 -1.56
CA PHE A 209 -9.70 0.03 -2.20
C PHE A 209 -8.87 -0.42 -3.41
N ASN A 210 -8.60 -1.71 -3.56
CA ASN A 210 -7.79 -2.24 -4.66
C ASN A 210 -8.69 -2.83 -5.75
N PRO A 211 -8.59 -2.38 -7.01
CA PRO A 211 -9.44 -2.85 -8.10
C PRO A 211 -8.96 -4.21 -8.64
N VAL A 212 -8.85 -5.19 -7.76
CA VAL A 212 -8.34 -6.54 -8.01
C VAL A 212 -9.37 -7.61 -7.66
N PHE A 213 -9.13 -8.82 -8.09
CA PHE A 213 -10.03 -9.96 -7.84
C PHE A 213 -9.24 -11.20 -7.43
N VAL A 214 -9.81 -12.02 -6.55
CA VAL A 214 -9.19 -13.25 -6.04
C VAL A 214 -9.00 -14.24 -7.17
N SER A 215 -7.73 -14.55 -7.49
CA SER A 215 -7.34 -15.41 -8.59
C SER A 215 -5.88 -15.83 -8.51
N PHE A 216 -5.54 -16.92 -9.23
CA PHE A 216 -4.15 -17.27 -9.58
C PHE A 216 -4.00 -17.30 -11.10
N LEU A 217 -2.79 -17.12 -11.59
CA LEU A 217 -2.50 -17.25 -13.03
C LEU A 217 -1.28 -18.15 -13.22
N LEU A 218 -1.47 -19.27 -13.93
CA LEU A 218 -0.40 -20.15 -14.38
C LEU A 218 -0.12 -19.90 -15.86
N ILE A 219 1.06 -19.42 -16.17
CA ILE A 219 1.51 -19.12 -17.53
C ILE A 219 2.42 -20.25 -17.98
N GLY A 220 2.05 -20.96 -19.03
CA GLY A 220 2.91 -21.91 -19.74
C GLY A 220 3.51 -21.28 -21.00
N LYS A 221 4.34 -22.05 -21.72
CA LYS A 221 4.99 -21.60 -22.97
C LYS A 221 3.97 -21.16 -24.02
N ASP A 222 2.88 -21.92 -24.19
CA ASP A 222 1.90 -21.69 -25.26
C ASP A 222 0.49 -21.40 -24.73
N ASN A 223 0.22 -21.65 -23.46
CA ASN A 223 -1.09 -21.50 -22.83
C ASN A 223 -1.00 -20.65 -21.56
N ALA A 224 -2.15 -20.22 -21.03
CA ALA A 224 -2.26 -19.66 -19.70
C ALA A 224 -3.61 -20.04 -19.08
N VAL A 225 -3.63 -20.27 -17.77
CA VAL A 225 -4.81 -20.65 -17.02
C VAL A 225 -5.04 -19.64 -15.90
N LEU A 226 -6.17 -18.96 -15.96
CA LEU A 226 -6.65 -18.11 -14.89
C LEU A 226 -7.53 -18.96 -13.96
N PHE A 227 -7.18 -19.02 -12.67
CA PHE A 227 -7.98 -19.70 -11.65
C PHE A 227 -8.85 -18.69 -10.94
N THR A 228 -10.13 -18.67 -11.30
CA THR A 228 -11.19 -17.88 -10.65
C THR A 228 -12.53 -18.54 -10.95
N ASP A 229 -13.60 -18.11 -10.29
CA ASP A 229 -14.93 -18.63 -10.62
C ASP A 229 -15.42 -18.00 -11.94
N GLN A 230 -15.69 -18.86 -12.94
CA GLN A 230 -16.14 -18.41 -14.26
C GLN A 230 -17.45 -17.61 -14.19
N GLY A 231 -18.32 -17.90 -13.23
CA GLY A 231 -19.59 -17.18 -13.04
C GLY A 231 -19.44 -15.69 -12.68
N ARG A 232 -18.23 -15.29 -12.29
CA ARG A 232 -17.91 -13.89 -11.94
C ARG A 232 -17.51 -13.01 -13.13
N LEU A 233 -17.12 -13.65 -14.24
CA LEU A 233 -16.68 -12.93 -15.44
C LEU A 233 -17.89 -12.40 -16.21
N ASN A 234 -17.94 -11.10 -16.45
CA ASN A 234 -18.90 -10.59 -17.41
C ASN A 234 -18.53 -11.05 -18.85
N ALA A 235 -19.45 -10.92 -19.79
CA ALA A 235 -19.28 -11.41 -21.16
C ALA A 235 -18.04 -10.82 -21.86
N GLU A 236 -17.75 -9.55 -21.60
CA GLU A 236 -16.60 -8.84 -22.18
C GLU A 236 -15.28 -9.37 -21.61
N ALA A 237 -15.20 -9.58 -20.28
CA ALA A 237 -14.03 -10.14 -19.61
C ALA A 237 -13.74 -11.57 -20.11
N ALA A 238 -14.79 -12.41 -20.24
CA ALA A 238 -14.64 -13.78 -20.77
C ALA A 238 -14.12 -13.78 -22.22
N ALA A 239 -14.65 -12.90 -23.08
CA ALA A 239 -14.21 -12.77 -24.47
C ALA A 239 -12.75 -12.24 -24.56
N ALA A 240 -12.37 -11.29 -23.71
CA ALA A 240 -11.00 -10.75 -23.65
C ALA A 240 -9.98 -11.84 -23.27
N LEU A 241 -10.28 -12.66 -22.26
CA LEU A 241 -9.42 -13.79 -21.87
C LEU A 241 -9.27 -14.80 -23.00
N GLN A 242 -10.37 -15.17 -23.67
CA GLN A 242 -10.34 -16.08 -24.80
C GLN A 242 -9.48 -15.53 -25.95
N THR A 243 -9.61 -14.24 -26.25
CA THR A 243 -8.80 -13.55 -27.27
C THR A 243 -7.32 -13.56 -26.93
N ALA A 244 -6.98 -13.47 -25.62
CA ALA A 244 -5.60 -13.53 -25.14
C ALA A 244 -5.04 -14.97 -25.04
N GLY A 245 -5.82 -15.99 -25.43
CA GLY A 245 -5.43 -17.40 -25.35
C GLY A 245 -5.38 -17.95 -23.93
N MET A 246 -6.17 -17.39 -23.03
CA MET A 246 -6.30 -17.85 -21.64
C MET A 246 -7.54 -18.74 -21.47
N THR A 247 -7.41 -19.79 -20.67
CA THR A 247 -8.54 -20.60 -20.17
C THR A 247 -8.83 -20.24 -18.72
N VAL A 248 -10.04 -20.53 -18.27
CA VAL A 248 -10.49 -20.27 -16.89
C VAL A 248 -10.81 -21.60 -16.21
N GLU A 249 -10.22 -21.84 -15.06
CA GLU A 249 -10.50 -22.98 -14.19
C GLU A 249 -10.92 -22.48 -12.79
N PRO A 250 -11.68 -23.26 -12.00
CA PRO A 250 -12.11 -22.88 -10.66
C PRO A 250 -10.93 -22.50 -9.74
N TYR A 251 -11.10 -21.47 -8.92
CA TYR A 251 -10.07 -20.94 -8.02
C TYR A 251 -9.37 -22.04 -7.19
N ALA A 252 -10.16 -22.95 -6.60
CA ALA A 252 -9.65 -24.01 -5.74
C ALA A 252 -8.78 -25.06 -6.47
N GLN A 253 -8.76 -25.07 -7.80
CA GLN A 253 -8.06 -26.11 -8.59
C GLN A 253 -6.58 -25.79 -8.87
N VAL A 254 -6.06 -24.67 -8.40
CA VAL A 254 -4.66 -24.25 -8.66
C VAL A 254 -3.67 -25.31 -8.19
N ALA A 255 -3.81 -25.86 -6.97
CA ALA A 255 -2.90 -26.88 -6.45
C ALA A 255 -3.03 -28.21 -7.21
N ASP A 256 -4.23 -28.59 -7.66
CA ASP A 256 -4.48 -29.80 -8.48
C ASP A 256 -3.84 -29.64 -9.87
N LYS A 257 -3.86 -28.44 -10.44
CA LYS A 257 -3.19 -28.15 -11.71
C LYS A 257 -1.68 -28.22 -11.57
N LEU A 258 -1.15 -27.65 -10.50
CA LEU A 258 0.30 -27.70 -10.21
C LEU A 258 0.79 -29.12 -9.95
N ALA A 259 -0.06 -30.03 -9.46
CA ALA A 259 0.26 -31.46 -9.34
C ALA A 259 0.49 -32.18 -10.68
N GLN A 260 0.08 -31.55 -11.80
CA GLN A 260 0.12 -32.15 -13.14
C GLN A 260 1.24 -31.59 -14.02
N ILE A 261 1.98 -30.56 -13.55
CA ILE A 261 3.07 -29.97 -14.33
C ILE A 261 4.36 -30.76 -14.14
N ASP A 262 5.25 -30.60 -15.10
CA ASP A 262 6.63 -31.10 -15.09
C ASP A 262 7.60 -30.00 -15.48
N GLY A 263 8.92 -30.26 -15.41
CA GLY A 263 9.94 -29.30 -15.81
C GLY A 263 10.25 -28.22 -14.77
N ALA A 264 10.24 -26.94 -15.17
CA ALA A 264 10.67 -25.85 -14.32
C ALA A 264 9.58 -24.79 -14.10
N LEU A 265 9.31 -24.46 -12.84
CA LEU A 265 8.31 -23.48 -12.40
C LEU A 265 8.99 -22.24 -11.83
N LEU A 266 8.75 -21.08 -12.45
CA LEU A 266 9.16 -19.76 -11.92
C LEU A 266 8.12 -19.30 -10.90
N ILE A 267 8.60 -18.93 -9.71
CA ILE A 267 7.78 -18.38 -8.62
C ILE A 267 8.49 -17.21 -7.95
N GLU A 268 7.72 -16.37 -7.29
CA GLU A 268 8.22 -15.40 -6.32
C GLU A 268 7.95 -15.91 -4.90
N PRO A 269 8.99 -16.39 -4.17
CA PRO A 269 8.80 -17.06 -2.89
C PRO A 269 8.14 -16.22 -1.80
N ASN A 270 8.31 -14.89 -1.87
CA ASN A 270 7.66 -13.95 -0.94
C ASN A 270 6.16 -13.75 -1.22
N LYS A 271 5.73 -14.05 -2.45
CA LYS A 271 4.36 -13.85 -2.94
C LYS A 271 3.63 -15.17 -3.23
N THR A 272 4.26 -16.32 -2.95
CA THR A 272 3.66 -17.64 -3.15
C THR A 272 3.38 -18.29 -1.81
N ALA A 273 2.11 -18.51 -1.49
CA ALA A 273 1.69 -19.19 -0.26
C ALA A 273 2.05 -20.69 -0.32
N VAL A 274 2.33 -21.27 0.85
CA VAL A 274 2.68 -22.69 0.99
C VAL A 274 1.55 -23.59 0.48
N SER A 275 0.28 -23.25 0.76
CA SER A 275 -0.91 -23.98 0.31
C SER A 275 -0.94 -24.22 -1.20
N THR A 276 -0.46 -23.25 -1.97
CA THR A 276 -0.46 -23.33 -3.44
C THR A 276 0.49 -24.42 -3.95
N LEU A 277 1.59 -24.68 -3.24
CA LEU A 277 2.64 -25.62 -3.64
C LEU A 277 2.52 -27.00 -2.98
N VAL A 278 1.49 -27.25 -2.16
CA VAL A 278 1.37 -28.47 -1.34
C VAL A 278 1.32 -29.77 -2.16
N ARG A 279 0.87 -29.70 -3.41
CA ARG A 279 0.78 -30.85 -4.34
C ARG A 279 1.82 -30.82 -5.46
N LEU A 280 2.75 -29.85 -5.44
CA LEU A 280 3.77 -29.74 -6.48
C LEU A 280 4.67 -30.98 -6.47
N PRO A 281 4.87 -31.69 -7.60
CA PRO A 281 5.77 -32.84 -7.67
C PRO A 281 7.21 -32.49 -7.31
N GLU A 282 7.90 -33.34 -6.57
CA GLU A 282 9.31 -33.14 -6.21
C GLU A 282 10.23 -33.06 -7.44
N SER A 283 9.80 -33.60 -8.57
CA SER A 283 10.52 -33.55 -9.85
C SER A 283 10.51 -32.16 -10.49
N VAL A 284 9.60 -31.26 -10.08
CA VAL A 284 9.51 -29.90 -10.61
C VAL A 284 10.60 -29.04 -10.01
N ARG A 285 11.44 -28.47 -10.89
CA ARG A 285 12.51 -27.57 -10.49
C ARG A 285 11.96 -26.15 -10.26
N LEU A 286 12.05 -25.65 -9.04
CA LEU A 286 11.71 -24.26 -8.74
C LEU A 286 12.80 -23.32 -9.24
N ILE A 287 12.38 -22.26 -9.94
CA ILE A 287 13.18 -21.08 -10.26
C ILE A 287 12.62 -19.93 -9.43
N GLU A 288 13.43 -19.35 -8.57
CA GLU A 288 13.00 -18.31 -7.65
C GLU A 288 13.42 -16.93 -8.16
N GLY A 289 12.51 -15.96 -8.10
CA GLY A 289 12.75 -14.60 -8.52
C GLY A 289 11.49 -13.75 -8.41
N ILE A 290 11.64 -12.44 -8.57
CA ILE A 290 10.50 -11.52 -8.63
C ILE A 290 9.71 -11.79 -9.91
N ASN A 291 8.38 -11.68 -9.82
CA ASN A 291 7.52 -11.78 -10.99
C ASN A 291 7.91 -10.72 -12.04
N PRO A 292 8.17 -11.09 -13.29
CA PRO A 292 8.45 -10.13 -14.36
C PRO A 292 7.38 -9.06 -14.51
N SER A 293 6.11 -9.43 -14.28
CA SER A 293 4.96 -8.52 -14.31
C SER A 293 5.07 -7.38 -13.30
N THR A 294 5.60 -7.63 -12.09
CA THR A 294 5.81 -6.59 -11.07
C THR A 294 6.69 -5.46 -11.61
N PHE A 295 7.78 -5.80 -12.31
CA PHE A 295 8.64 -4.81 -12.92
C PHE A 295 7.98 -4.15 -14.14
N PHE A 296 7.32 -4.93 -15.00
CA PHE A 296 6.70 -4.41 -16.22
C PHE A 296 5.60 -3.39 -15.92
N LYS A 297 4.71 -3.68 -14.95
CA LYS A 297 3.63 -2.75 -14.58
C LYS A 297 4.11 -1.50 -13.84
N SER A 298 5.28 -1.56 -13.19
CA SER A 298 5.84 -0.39 -12.50
C SER A 298 6.30 0.70 -13.46
N VAL A 299 6.71 0.32 -14.68
CA VAL A 299 7.16 1.23 -15.74
C VAL A 299 5.97 1.58 -16.63
N LYS A 300 5.31 2.69 -16.33
CA LYS A 300 4.16 3.21 -17.08
C LYS A 300 4.60 3.76 -18.43
N SER A 301 3.79 3.52 -19.46
CA SER A 301 3.97 4.13 -20.78
C SER A 301 3.70 5.64 -20.76
N GLU A 302 4.09 6.37 -21.79
CA GLU A 302 3.75 7.80 -21.92
C GLU A 302 2.23 8.02 -21.97
N ALA A 303 1.48 7.07 -22.55
CA ALA A 303 0.01 7.12 -22.56
C ALA A 303 -0.56 6.93 -21.15
N ASP A 304 -0.05 5.95 -20.38
CA ASP A 304 -0.49 5.74 -18.99
C ASP A 304 -0.18 6.97 -18.13
N ILE A 305 1.02 7.58 -18.30
CA ILE A 305 1.37 8.83 -17.59
C ILE A 305 0.45 9.98 -17.99
N ALA A 306 0.02 10.07 -19.26
CA ALA A 306 -0.96 11.08 -19.68
C ALA A 306 -2.31 10.90 -18.98
N HIS A 307 -2.80 9.67 -18.88
CA HIS A 307 -4.04 9.37 -18.14
C HIS A 307 -3.90 9.64 -16.64
N ILE A 308 -2.74 9.32 -16.04
CA ILE A 308 -2.48 9.64 -14.63
C ILE A 308 -2.52 11.15 -14.41
N ARG A 309 -1.94 11.96 -15.32
CA ARG A 309 -2.02 13.43 -15.23
C ARG A 309 -3.47 13.93 -15.25
N GLU A 310 -4.33 13.33 -16.10
CA GLU A 310 -5.76 13.64 -16.14
C GLU A 310 -6.46 13.24 -14.83
N ALA A 311 -6.17 12.05 -14.29
CA ALA A 311 -6.70 11.62 -12.99
C ALA A 311 -6.30 12.59 -11.86
N MET A 312 -5.05 13.08 -11.85
CA MET A 312 -4.59 14.09 -10.88
C MET A 312 -5.30 15.44 -11.03
N GLU A 313 -5.69 15.83 -12.25
CA GLU A 313 -6.49 17.04 -12.49
C GLU A 313 -7.89 16.90 -11.89
N HIS A 314 -8.55 15.75 -12.10
CA HIS A 314 -9.86 15.49 -11.53
C HIS A 314 -9.80 15.40 -9.99
N ASP A 315 -8.81 14.72 -9.43
CA ASP A 315 -8.63 14.63 -7.98
C ASP A 315 -8.32 16.00 -7.36
N GLY A 316 -7.42 16.76 -7.98
CA GLY A 316 -7.09 18.12 -7.54
C GLY A 316 -8.29 19.07 -7.54
N ALA A 317 -9.15 18.98 -8.57
CA ALA A 317 -10.38 19.78 -8.62
C ALA A 317 -11.40 19.35 -7.55
N ALA A 318 -11.48 18.05 -7.21
CA ALA A 318 -12.28 17.56 -6.08
C ALA A 318 -11.77 18.12 -4.76
N LEU A 319 -10.44 18.10 -4.55
CA LEU A 319 -9.80 18.66 -3.36
C LEU A 319 -10.03 20.16 -3.21
N CYS A 320 -10.01 20.93 -4.31
CA CYS A 320 -10.37 22.36 -4.27
C CYS A 320 -11.80 22.58 -3.77
N GLY A 321 -12.75 21.75 -4.21
CA GLY A 321 -14.13 21.80 -3.74
C GLY A 321 -14.25 21.45 -2.26
N PHE A 322 -13.59 20.38 -1.85
CA PHE A 322 -13.54 19.95 -0.46
C PHE A 322 -12.95 21.02 0.47
N PHE A 323 -11.76 21.53 0.16
CA PHE A 323 -11.12 22.54 1.01
C PHE A 323 -11.87 23.86 1.07
N ALA A 324 -12.51 24.27 -0.05
CA ALA A 324 -13.34 25.48 -0.04
C ALA A 324 -14.53 25.34 0.92
N GLU A 325 -15.22 24.19 0.90
CA GLU A 325 -16.32 23.91 1.82
C GLU A 325 -15.85 23.73 3.27
N PHE A 326 -14.75 23.00 3.48
CA PHE A 326 -14.14 22.80 4.78
C PHE A 326 -13.80 24.14 5.45
N GLU A 327 -13.07 25.02 4.74
CA GLU A 327 -12.69 26.32 5.27
C GLU A 327 -13.90 27.22 5.52
N ASP A 328 -14.92 27.21 4.65
CA ASP A 328 -16.13 28.00 4.86
C ASP A 328 -16.85 27.59 6.14
N ILE A 329 -16.98 26.29 6.42
CA ILE A 329 -17.62 25.79 7.65
C ILE A 329 -16.81 26.23 8.89
N ILE A 330 -15.49 26.04 8.88
CA ILE A 330 -14.63 26.35 10.02
C ILE A 330 -14.52 27.88 10.26
N ASP A 331 -14.35 28.68 9.20
CA ASP A 331 -14.22 30.14 9.30
C ASP A 331 -15.52 30.80 9.77
N ASN A 332 -16.68 30.21 9.49
CA ASN A 332 -17.99 30.64 10.02
C ASN A 332 -18.32 30.10 11.43
N GLY A 333 -17.36 29.50 12.11
CA GLY A 333 -17.49 29.01 13.49
C GLY A 333 -18.25 27.67 13.61
N GLY A 334 -18.40 26.94 12.51
CA GLY A 334 -18.86 25.56 12.51
C GLY A 334 -17.81 24.61 13.04
N SER A 335 -18.20 23.35 13.20
CA SER A 335 -17.29 22.26 13.57
C SER A 335 -17.55 21.04 12.69
N LEU A 336 -16.51 20.28 12.42
CA LEU A 336 -16.54 19.00 11.70
C LEU A 336 -15.89 17.94 12.57
N THR A 337 -16.16 16.69 12.28
CA THR A 337 -15.42 15.56 12.84
C THR A 337 -14.43 15.01 11.82
N GLU A 338 -13.45 14.23 12.26
CA GLU A 338 -12.54 13.52 11.35
C GLU A 338 -13.29 12.57 10.39
N ILE A 339 -14.44 12.05 10.79
CA ILE A 339 -15.34 11.22 9.95
C ILE A 339 -16.04 12.08 8.89
N ASP A 340 -16.44 13.31 9.23
CA ASP A 340 -17.07 14.22 8.26
C ASP A 340 -16.08 14.57 7.13
N VAL A 341 -14.77 14.66 7.42
CA VAL A 341 -13.72 14.89 6.43
C VAL A 341 -13.71 13.78 5.37
N ASP A 342 -13.73 12.51 5.79
CA ASP A 342 -13.79 11.37 4.88
C ASP A 342 -15.06 11.41 4.00
N THR A 343 -16.21 11.62 4.62
CA THR A 343 -17.50 11.72 3.93
C THR A 343 -17.51 12.84 2.89
N MET A 344 -16.97 14.01 3.23
CA MET A 344 -16.88 15.16 2.34
C MET A 344 -15.92 14.89 1.17
N LEU A 345 -14.74 14.33 1.43
CA LEU A 345 -13.77 13.95 0.40
C LEU A 345 -14.37 12.96 -0.58
N HIS A 346 -14.99 11.89 -0.08
CA HIS A 346 -15.67 10.90 -0.93
C HIS A 346 -16.74 11.55 -1.82
N ARG A 347 -17.55 12.45 -1.28
CA ARG A 347 -18.59 13.17 -2.04
C ARG A 347 -17.98 14.02 -3.17
N HIS A 348 -16.93 14.80 -2.89
CA HIS A 348 -16.29 15.64 -3.89
C HIS A 348 -15.59 14.82 -4.98
N ARG A 349 -14.94 13.72 -4.63
CA ARG A 349 -14.27 12.81 -5.55
C ARG A 349 -15.25 12.03 -6.42
N SER A 350 -16.33 11.51 -5.82
CA SER A 350 -17.34 10.74 -6.55
C SER A 350 -18.12 11.55 -7.59
N ALA A 351 -18.11 12.88 -7.47
CA ALA A 351 -18.69 13.77 -8.48
C ALA A 351 -17.77 13.99 -9.70
N ARG A 352 -16.54 13.46 -9.70
CA ARG A 352 -15.57 13.69 -10.80
C ARG A 352 -15.65 12.58 -11.85
N PRO A 353 -15.40 12.91 -13.13
CA PRO A 353 -15.33 11.92 -14.20
C PRO A 353 -14.30 10.83 -13.90
N GLY A 354 -14.62 9.59 -14.23
CA GLY A 354 -13.73 8.45 -14.12
C GLY A 354 -13.50 7.91 -12.70
N PHE A 355 -14.07 8.53 -11.66
CA PHE A 355 -13.99 8.02 -10.28
C PHE A 355 -14.63 6.63 -10.16
N ILE A 356 -13.96 5.73 -9.43
CA ILE A 356 -14.43 4.37 -9.15
C ILE A 356 -14.63 4.14 -7.65
N SER A 357 -13.59 4.41 -6.85
CA SER A 357 -13.59 4.22 -5.39
C SER A 357 -12.49 5.05 -4.74
N LEU A 358 -12.36 5.00 -3.41
CA LEU A 358 -11.14 5.43 -2.75
C LEU A 358 -10.00 4.45 -3.04
N SER A 359 -8.74 4.91 -2.93
CA SER A 359 -7.53 4.07 -3.09
C SER A 359 -7.01 3.49 -1.77
N PHE A 360 -7.47 4.03 -0.64
CA PHE A 360 -7.26 3.55 0.74
C PHE A 360 -8.21 4.28 1.70
N ASP A 361 -8.27 3.83 2.95
CA ASP A 361 -9.03 4.49 4.01
C ASP A 361 -8.47 5.90 4.27
N THR A 362 -9.32 6.92 4.24
CA THR A 362 -8.90 8.30 4.49
C THR A 362 -8.31 8.43 5.90
N ILE A 363 -7.10 8.95 6.00
CA ILE A 363 -6.49 9.34 7.26
C ILE A 363 -6.80 10.82 7.47
N ALA A 364 -7.72 11.14 8.38
CA ALA A 364 -7.99 12.50 8.81
C ALA A 364 -7.67 12.60 10.29
N GLY A 365 -6.53 13.21 10.63
CA GLY A 365 -6.06 13.30 12.01
C GLY A 365 -5.97 14.76 12.48
N PHE A 366 -6.73 15.12 13.52
CA PHE A 366 -6.67 16.44 14.13
C PHE A 366 -5.77 16.41 15.37
N ASN A 367 -4.79 17.31 15.41
CA ASN A 367 -3.83 17.46 16.51
C ASN A 367 -3.14 16.12 16.87
N ALA A 368 -3.36 15.59 18.07
CA ALA A 368 -2.72 14.38 18.58
C ALA A 368 -2.97 13.14 17.71
N ASN A 369 -4.13 13.04 17.08
CA ASN A 369 -4.46 11.92 16.18
C ASN A 369 -3.58 11.94 14.92
N ALA A 370 -3.20 13.14 14.43
CA ALA A 370 -2.26 13.27 13.31
C ALA A 370 -0.85 12.75 13.63
N ALA A 371 -0.48 12.61 14.91
CA ALA A 371 0.80 12.02 15.30
C ALA A 371 0.85 10.49 15.13
N LEU A 372 -0.25 9.86 14.74
CA LEU A 372 -0.37 8.45 14.40
C LEU A 372 -0.37 8.32 12.87
N PRO A 373 0.72 7.90 12.22
CA PRO A 373 0.86 7.95 10.75
C PRO A 373 -0.24 7.18 9.99
N HIS A 374 -0.78 6.12 10.60
CA HIS A 374 -1.87 5.29 10.06
C HIS A 374 -3.13 5.38 10.93
N TYR A 375 -3.46 6.60 11.38
CA TYR A 375 -4.67 6.83 12.15
C TYR A 375 -5.92 6.50 11.33
N SER A 376 -6.90 5.88 11.96
CA SER A 376 -8.22 5.64 11.38
C SER A 376 -9.28 6.13 12.37
N ALA A 377 -10.04 7.12 11.96
CA ALA A 377 -11.18 7.61 12.72
C ALA A 377 -12.32 6.58 12.68
N THR A 378 -12.95 6.33 13.84
CA THR A 378 -14.13 5.46 13.94
C THR A 378 -15.25 6.18 14.68
N PRO A 379 -16.51 5.73 14.55
CA PRO A 379 -17.62 6.31 15.32
C PRO A 379 -17.36 6.38 16.83
N GLU A 380 -16.60 5.41 17.36
CA GLU A 380 -16.27 5.30 18.79
C GLU A 380 -15.01 6.09 19.17
N SER A 381 -14.17 6.45 18.18
CA SER A 381 -12.88 7.09 18.43
C SER A 381 -12.52 8.06 17.29
N HIS A 382 -12.91 9.32 17.44
CA HIS A 382 -12.58 10.42 16.55
C HIS A 382 -12.53 11.74 17.31
N SER A 383 -11.91 12.75 16.71
CA SER A 383 -11.88 14.12 17.25
C SER A 383 -12.88 15.03 16.53
N THR A 384 -13.36 16.02 17.26
CA THR A 384 -14.03 17.19 16.69
C THR A 384 -12.97 18.22 16.29
N ILE A 385 -13.05 18.68 15.06
CA ILE A 385 -12.14 19.67 14.49
C ILE A 385 -12.66 21.06 14.83
N SER A 386 -12.03 21.73 15.79
CA SER A 386 -12.44 23.06 16.25
C SER A 386 -11.30 23.76 17.00
N GLY A 387 -11.43 25.08 17.20
CA GLY A 387 -10.45 25.87 17.96
C GLY A 387 -9.16 26.12 17.20
N ASN A 388 -8.00 25.70 17.77
CA ASN A 388 -6.70 25.86 17.15
C ASN A 388 -5.97 24.52 17.03
N GLY A 389 -5.39 24.25 15.86
CA GLY A 389 -4.63 23.02 15.66
C GLY A 389 -4.21 22.78 14.22
N LEU A 390 -3.73 21.56 13.96
CA LEU A 390 -3.40 21.07 12.64
C LEU A 390 -4.29 19.88 12.30
N LEU A 391 -4.84 19.90 11.09
CA LEU A 391 -5.51 18.75 10.50
C LEU A 391 -4.61 18.19 9.40
N LEU A 392 -4.15 16.96 9.58
CA LEU A 392 -3.51 16.17 8.56
C LEU A 392 -4.58 15.37 7.82
N ILE A 393 -4.57 15.44 6.50
CA ILE A 393 -5.45 14.66 5.63
C ILE A 393 -4.60 13.92 4.62
N ASP A 394 -4.65 12.59 4.67
CA ASP A 394 -4.04 11.70 3.72
C ASP A 394 -5.14 10.86 3.07
N SER A 395 -5.24 10.92 1.74
CA SER A 395 -6.37 10.36 1.02
C SER A 395 -6.08 10.19 -0.45
N GLY A 396 -6.78 9.26 -1.08
CA GLY A 396 -6.63 9.01 -2.50
C GLY A 396 -7.85 8.36 -3.12
N ALA A 397 -7.84 8.22 -4.43
CA ALA A 397 -8.91 7.63 -5.20
C ALA A 397 -8.42 6.77 -6.36
N GLN A 398 -9.25 5.81 -6.74
CA GLN A 398 -9.14 5.04 -7.97
C GLN A 398 -9.96 5.73 -9.06
N TYR A 399 -9.27 6.16 -10.11
CA TYR A 399 -9.85 6.61 -11.36
C TYR A 399 -9.58 5.58 -12.45
N LYS A 400 -10.40 5.53 -13.50
CA LYS A 400 -10.15 4.62 -14.64
C LYS A 400 -8.76 4.78 -15.25
N GLY A 401 -8.20 5.98 -15.21
CA GLY A 401 -6.89 6.34 -15.75
C GLY A 401 -5.78 6.52 -14.71
N GLY A 402 -5.97 6.10 -13.46
CA GLY A 402 -4.90 6.22 -12.45
C GLY A 402 -5.36 6.00 -11.03
N THR A 403 -4.38 5.90 -10.14
CA THR A 403 -4.56 5.84 -8.69
C THR A 403 -3.95 7.12 -8.10
N THR A 404 -4.68 7.82 -7.23
CA THR A 404 -4.17 9.02 -6.56
C THR A 404 -3.86 8.75 -5.11
N ASP A 405 -2.92 9.52 -4.58
CA ASP A 405 -2.42 9.50 -3.22
C ASP A 405 -1.88 10.88 -2.88
N ILE A 406 -2.32 11.46 -1.76
CA ILE A 406 -1.94 12.82 -1.38
C ILE A 406 -2.08 13.04 0.12
N THR A 407 -1.07 13.62 0.74
CA THR A 407 -1.19 14.18 2.08
C THR A 407 -1.06 15.70 2.07
N ARG A 408 -1.98 16.36 2.77
CA ARG A 408 -1.93 17.80 3.08
C ARG A 408 -2.17 18.05 4.55
N VAL A 409 -1.54 19.11 5.06
CA VAL A 409 -1.79 19.63 6.41
C VAL A 409 -2.34 21.03 6.29
N VAL A 410 -3.44 21.29 6.99
CA VAL A 410 -4.07 22.61 7.06
C VAL A 410 -4.22 23.09 8.50
N PRO A 411 -4.02 24.39 8.77
CA PRO A 411 -4.25 24.95 10.10
C PRO A 411 -5.74 25.17 10.30
N VAL A 412 -6.22 24.83 11.49
CA VAL A 412 -7.49 25.26 12.04
C VAL A 412 -7.17 26.39 13.04
N GLY A 413 -7.78 27.56 12.86
CA GLY A 413 -7.42 28.74 13.63
C GLY A 413 -6.00 29.25 13.36
N THR A 414 -5.27 29.67 14.41
CA THR A 414 -3.95 30.28 14.29
C THR A 414 -2.84 29.26 14.62
N PRO A 415 -1.96 28.91 13.67
CA PRO A 415 -0.87 27.98 13.93
C PRO A 415 0.23 28.62 14.81
N THR A 416 0.83 27.81 15.67
CA THR A 416 1.96 28.22 16.52
C THR A 416 3.27 28.29 15.72
N ALA A 417 4.28 28.97 16.27
CA ALA A 417 5.61 29.03 15.67
C ALA A 417 6.25 27.62 15.57
N GLU A 418 6.02 26.73 16.55
CA GLU A 418 6.51 25.35 16.51
C GLU A 418 5.87 24.55 15.37
N GLN A 419 4.55 24.70 15.15
CA GLN A 419 3.83 24.05 14.05
C GLN A 419 4.34 24.53 12.69
N LYS A 420 4.54 25.84 12.52
CA LYS A 420 5.13 26.40 11.29
C LYS A 420 6.54 25.89 11.05
N ARG A 421 7.39 25.86 12.10
CA ARG A 421 8.75 25.31 12.03
C ARG A 421 8.74 23.86 11.55
N ASP A 422 7.94 23.00 12.18
CA ASP A 422 7.90 21.58 11.86
C ASP A 422 7.35 21.34 10.44
N ASN A 423 6.30 22.08 10.03
CA ASN A 423 5.76 22.01 8.67
C ASN A 423 6.79 22.46 7.62
N THR A 424 7.52 23.54 7.90
CA THR A 424 8.56 24.03 7.00
C THR A 424 9.70 23.03 6.85
N LEU A 425 10.10 22.32 7.92
CA LEU A 425 11.11 21.27 7.86
C LEU A 425 10.66 20.09 6.96
N VAL A 426 9.40 19.66 7.09
CA VAL A 426 8.84 18.60 6.23
C VAL A 426 8.75 19.08 4.77
N LEU A 427 8.33 20.32 4.54
CA LEU A 427 8.31 20.89 3.19
C LEU A 427 9.71 20.95 2.56
N LYS A 428 10.74 21.37 3.31
CA LYS A 428 12.13 21.37 2.84
C LYS A 428 12.61 19.95 2.47
N ALA A 429 12.22 18.94 3.26
CA ALA A 429 12.52 17.54 2.98
C ALA A 429 11.84 17.09 1.68
N HIS A 430 10.56 17.41 1.49
CA HIS A 430 9.81 17.13 0.27
C HIS A 430 10.47 17.78 -0.95
N ILE A 431 10.76 19.08 -0.90
CA ILE A 431 11.40 19.83 -1.99
C ILE A 431 12.76 19.23 -2.35
N ALA A 432 13.58 18.87 -1.35
CA ALA A 432 14.92 18.34 -1.57
C ALA A 432 14.91 17.09 -2.46
N LEU A 433 13.93 16.20 -2.28
CA LEU A 433 13.78 15.01 -3.12
C LEU A 433 13.04 15.30 -4.43
N ALA A 434 11.99 16.14 -4.40
CA ALA A 434 11.21 16.49 -5.59
C ALA A 434 12.03 17.20 -6.67
N GLU A 435 13.09 17.95 -6.30
CA GLU A 435 14.03 18.60 -7.22
C GLU A 435 15.26 17.73 -7.56
N ALA A 436 15.35 16.50 -7.03
CA ALA A 436 16.52 15.67 -7.26
C ALA A 436 16.63 15.23 -8.72
N VAL A 437 17.84 15.31 -9.26
CA VAL A 437 18.25 14.69 -10.50
C VAL A 437 19.20 13.55 -10.15
N PHE A 438 18.94 12.37 -10.68
CA PHE A 438 19.68 11.16 -10.30
C PHE A 438 19.93 10.23 -11.51
N PRO A 439 20.99 9.40 -11.46
CA PRO A 439 21.26 8.46 -12.54
C PRO A 439 20.11 7.48 -12.74
N GLU A 440 19.75 7.20 -13.99
CA GLU A 440 18.88 6.06 -14.29
C GLU A 440 19.51 4.77 -13.77
N ASN A 441 18.70 3.85 -13.24
CA ASN A 441 19.11 2.63 -12.56
C ASN A 441 19.69 2.81 -11.15
N ILE A 442 19.72 4.01 -10.57
CA ILE A 442 19.99 4.12 -9.15
C ILE A 442 18.98 3.29 -8.35
N LEU A 443 19.43 2.63 -7.30
CA LEU A 443 18.53 1.87 -6.44
C LEU A 443 17.73 2.84 -5.55
N SER A 444 16.43 2.77 -5.60
CA SER A 444 15.52 3.72 -4.94
C SER A 444 15.78 3.93 -3.43
N PRO A 445 16.19 2.92 -2.63
CA PRO A 445 16.54 3.16 -1.23
C PRO A 445 17.70 4.14 -1.03
N MET A 446 18.60 4.27 -2.01
CA MET A 446 19.77 5.15 -1.88
C MET A 446 19.44 6.64 -1.91
N ILE A 447 18.29 7.04 -2.46
CA ILE A 447 17.88 8.45 -2.56
C ILE A 447 17.05 8.93 -1.38
N ASP A 448 16.66 8.04 -0.45
CA ASP A 448 15.92 8.37 0.76
C ASP A 448 16.64 9.44 1.62
N ALA A 449 17.96 9.35 1.73
CA ALA A 449 18.78 10.29 2.48
C ALA A 449 18.70 11.73 1.96
N ILE A 450 18.38 11.94 0.68
CA ILE A 450 18.19 13.28 0.10
C ILE A 450 17.00 13.96 0.77
N CYS A 451 15.90 13.23 0.91
CA CYS A 451 14.70 13.70 1.59
C CYS A 451 14.92 13.94 3.09
N ARG A 452 15.59 13.00 3.77
CA ARG A 452 15.80 13.09 5.23
C ARG A 452 16.79 14.17 5.65
N LYS A 453 17.71 14.57 4.77
CA LYS A 453 18.79 15.51 5.10
C LYS A 453 18.33 16.78 5.83
N PRO A 454 17.29 17.54 5.38
CA PRO A 454 16.82 18.73 6.09
C PRO A 454 16.31 18.45 7.50
N LEU A 455 15.64 17.31 7.70
CA LEU A 455 15.16 16.89 9.02
C LEU A 455 16.30 16.48 9.93
N TRP A 456 17.27 15.69 9.45
CA TRP A 456 18.45 15.30 10.24
C TRP A 456 19.30 16.50 10.67
N GLN A 457 19.42 17.53 9.82
CA GLN A 457 20.09 18.77 10.19
C GLN A 457 19.39 19.49 11.37
N ALA A 458 18.07 19.30 11.49
CA ALA A 458 17.28 19.80 12.62
C ALA A 458 17.14 18.78 13.77
N GLN A 459 17.87 17.64 13.72
CA GLN A 459 17.82 16.55 14.70
C GLN A 459 16.40 15.92 14.81
N CYS A 460 15.68 15.88 13.70
CA CYS A 460 14.38 15.26 13.55
C CYS A 460 14.46 14.10 12.56
N ASP A 461 13.54 13.13 12.68
CA ASP A 461 13.38 12.01 11.75
C ASP A 461 11.95 11.48 11.80
N TYR A 462 11.62 10.54 10.88
CA TYR A 462 10.35 9.81 10.85
C TYR A 462 10.57 8.32 10.64
N GLY A 463 9.63 7.51 11.14
CA GLY A 463 9.78 6.05 11.25
C GLY A 463 9.20 5.24 10.08
N HIS A 464 8.77 5.88 8.98
CA HIS A 464 8.24 5.20 7.79
C HIS A 464 9.12 5.43 6.55
N GLY A 465 8.80 4.81 5.43
CA GLY A 465 9.46 5.07 4.15
C GLY A 465 9.18 6.49 3.65
N THR A 466 10.07 7.02 2.84
CA THR A 466 9.88 8.34 2.20
C THR A 466 8.96 8.26 1.00
N GLY A 467 8.80 7.06 0.41
CA GLY A 467 7.92 6.87 -0.72
C GLY A 467 7.88 5.42 -1.22
N HIS A 468 6.87 5.13 -2.00
CA HIS A 468 6.58 3.84 -2.60
C HIS A 468 6.13 4.00 -4.06
N GLY A 469 6.20 2.93 -4.84
CA GLY A 469 5.58 2.91 -6.15
C GLY A 469 4.05 2.96 -6.07
N VAL A 470 3.42 3.44 -7.13
CA VAL A 470 1.95 3.57 -7.23
C VAL A 470 1.44 2.92 -8.49
N GLY A 471 0.35 2.19 -8.38
CA GLY A 471 -0.30 1.47 -9.47
C GLY A 471 -1.03 2.38 -10.47
N TYR A 472 -1.41 1.80 -11.59
CA TYR A 472 -2.22 2.44 -12.61
C TYR A 472 -3.62 1.82 -12.59
N PHE A 473 -4.56 2.45 -11.88
CA PHE A 473 -5.84 1.86 -11.52
C PHE A 473 -5.64 0.45 -10.93
N LEU A 474 -4.73 0.39 -9.93
CA LEU A 474 -4.31 -0.79 -9.17
C LEU A 474 -3.98 -0.38 -7.74
N ASN A 475 -3.15 -1.17 -7.04
CA ASN A 475 -2.79 -0.91 -5.66
C ASN A 475 -2.10 0.46 -5.48
N VAL A 476 -2.48 1.20 -4.47
CA VAL A 476 -1.81 2.45 -4.09
C VAL A 476 -0.35 2.18 -3.74
N HIS A 477 -0.07 1.12 -2.99
CA HIS A 477 1.28 0.63 -2.75
C HIS A 477 1.67 -0.42 -3.80
N GLU A 478 2.54 -0.06 -4.72
CA GLU A 478 3.02 -0.92 -5.79
C GLU A 478 4.56 -1.00 -5.79
N GLY A 479 5.09 -2.23 -5.73
CA GLY A 479 6.53 -2.43 -5.96
C GLY A 479 6.91 -2.36 -7.46
N PRO A 480 8.22 -2.55 -7.78
CA PRO A 480 9.29 -2.94 -6.85
C PRO A 480 10.03 -1.78 -6.19
N GLN A 481 9.92 -0.53 -6.68
CA GLN A 481 10.63 0.61 -6.11
C GLN A 481 10.04 1.04 -4.76
N VAL A 482 10.93 1.35 -3.84
CA VAL A 482 10.61 1.93 -2.53
C VAL A 482 11.73 2.88 -2.13
N ILE A 483 11.37 4.08 -1.70
CA ILE A 483 12.33 5.06 -1.16
C ILE A 483 12.31 4.94 0.36
N ALA A 484 13.17 4.11 0.91
CA ALA A 484 13.24 3.86 2.35
C ALA A 484 14.63 3.40 2.76
N CYS A 485 15.25 4.07 3.73
CA CYS A 485 16.58 3.72 4.25
C CYS A 485 16.64 2.34 4.91
N ALA A 486 15.51 1.82 5.40
CA ALA A 486 15.41 0.49 5.98
C ALA A 486 15.31 -0.65 4.94
N ALA A 487 15.03 -0.33 3.67
CA ALA A 487 14.95 -1.33 2.62
C ALA A 487 16.34 -1.81 2.21
N VAL A 488 16.50 -3.13 2.07
CA VAL A 488 17.75 -3.71 1.57
C VAL A 488 17.86 -3.45 0.07
N PRO A 489 18.84 -2.68 -0.41
CA PRO A 489 18.98 -2.38 -1.82
C PRO A 489 19.20 -3.65 -2.66
N GLY A 490 18.50 -3.76 -3.79
CA GLY A 490 18.60 -4.87 -4.72
C GLY A 490 18.29 -4.43 -6.16
N PRO A 491 18.67 -5.22 -7.18
CA PRO A 491 18.49 -4.86 -8.59
C PRO A 491 17.05 -4.51 -8.97
N GLN A 492 16.08 -5.07 -8.26
CA GLN A 492 14.65 -4.78 -8.45
C GLN A 492 14.28 -3.33 -8.14
N HIS A 493 15.04 -2.65 -7.29
CA HIS A 493 14.78 -1.26 -6.89
C HIS A 493 15.37 -0.23 -7.88
N ALA A 494 15.87 -0.67 -9.02
CA ALA A 494 16.46 0.22 -10.02
C ALA A 494 15.40 1.18 -10.60
N MET A 495 15.59 2.48 -10.39
CA MET A 495 14.68 3.52 -10.87
C MET A 495 14.73 3.62 -12.40
N LYS A 496 13.56 3.61 -13.03
CA LYS A 496 13.38 3.70 -14.49
C LYS A 496 12.47 4.87 -14.85
N LYS A 497 12.66 5.40 -16.07
CA LYS A 497 11.68 6.33 -16.66
C LYS A 497 10.29 5.68 -16.65
N GLY A 498 9.25 6.47 -16.35
CA GLY A 498 7.85 6.01 -16.30
C GLY A 498 7.42 5.39 -14.98
N MET A 499 8.31 5.17 -14.01
CA MET A 499 7.89 4.78 -12.66
C MET A 499 7.21 5.95 -11.97
N VAL A 500 6.08 5.68 -11.28
CA VAL A 500 5.37 6.65 -10.45
C VAL A 500 5.63 6.30 -8.98
N THR A 501 6.01 7.31 -8.20
CA THR A 501 6.46 7.11 -6.80
C THR A 501 5.93 8.22 -5.92
N SER A 502 5.51 7.93 -4.68
CA SER A 502 5.18 8.94 -3.68
C SER A 502 6.45 9.60 -3.13
N ILE A 503 6.33 10.85 -2.71
CA ILE A 503 7.33 11.60 -1.93
C ILE A 503 6.59 12.15 -0.73
N GLU A 504 6.74 11.51 0.44
CA GLU A 504 5.88 11.70 1.61
C GLU A 504 6.64 11.82 2.95
N PRO A 505 7.65 12.69 3.08
CA PRO A 505 8.30 12.89 4.37
C PRO A 505 7.31 13.35 5.43
N GLY A 506 7.59 12.99 6.69
CA GLY A 506 6.75 13.39 7.81
C GLY A 506 7.53 13.83 9.05
N LEU A 507 6.82 14.39 10.02
CA LEU A 507 7.30 14.68 11.36
C LEU A 507 6.15 14.54 12.35
N TYR A 508 6.31 13.70 13.35
CA TYR A 508 5.25 13.35 14.28
C TYR A 508 5.65 13.68 15.70
N ARG A 509 4.80 14.44 16.42
CA ARG A 509 4.96 14.80 17.84
C ARG A 509 3.92 14.08 18.66
N PRO A 510 4.20 12.93 19.30
CA PRO A 510 3.24 12.18 20.09
C PRO A 510 2.49 13.07 21.07
N GLY A 511 1.15 12.96 21.08
CA GLY A 511 0.26 13.76 21.91
C GLY A 511 0.10 15.23 21.51
N LYS A 512 0.71 15.67 20.39
CA LYS A 512 0.63 17.06 19.93
C LYS A 512 0.06 17.16 18.51
N TRP A 513 0.87 16.83 17.47
CA TRP A 513 0.48 16.89 16.05
C TRP A 513 1.36 15.98 15.19
N GLY A 514 0.88 15.66 14.00
CA GLY A 514 1.64 15.08 12.90
C GLY A 514 1.59 15.95 11.67
N ILE A 515 2.65 15.89 10.87
CA ILE A 515 2.78 16.60 9.61
C ILE A 515 3.33 15.61 8.59
N ARG A 516 2.67 15.51 7.44
CA ARG A 516 3.12 14.84 6.22
C ARG A 516 2.77 15.71 5.03
N ILE A 517 3.69 15.87 4.10
CA ILE A 517 3.45 16.57 2.82
C ILE A 517 3.81 15.58 1.73
N GLU A 518 2.83 15.23 0.93
CA GLU A 518 2.96 14.20 -0.06
C GLU A 518 2.49 14.63 -1.44
N ASN A 519 3.27 14.27 -2.44
CA ASN A 519 2.90 14.28 -3.85
C ASN A 519 3.35 12.99 -4.51
N LEU A 520 2.60 12.54 -5.51
CA LEU A 520 3.06 11.56 -6.48
C LEU A 520 3.92 12.24 -7.55
N ALA A 521 4.96 11.56 -7.96
CA ALA A 521 5.87 12.02 -9.00
C ALA A 521 6.20 10.90 -10.01
N ALA A 522 6.31 11.26 -11.28
CA ALA A 522 6.77 10.36 -12.34
C ALA A 522 8.25 10.58 -12.64
N ASN A 523 9.00 9.49 -12.80
CA ASN A 523 10.37 9.56 -13.29
C ASN A 523 10.37 9.93 -14.77
N GLN A 524 10.98 11.06 -15.10
CA GLN A 524 11.17 11.54 -16.47
C GLN A 524 12.66 11.63 -16.82
N ALA A 525 12.99 11.36 -18.08
CA ALA A 525 14.35 11.54 -18.56
C ALA A 525 14.69 13.03 -18.68
N VAL A 526 15.89 13.41 -18.25
CA VAL A 526 16.40 14.77 -18.44
C VAL A 526 16.50 15.06 -19.94
N ALA A 527 15.71 16.04 -20.42
CA ALA A 527 15.81 16.52 -21.79
C ALA A 527 17.03 17.44 -21.91
N ASN A 528 17.78 17.34 -22.98
CA ASN A 528 18.98 18.16 -23.24
C ASN A 528 20.02 18.08 -22.10
N PRO A 529 20.58 16.89 -21.82
CA PRO A 529 21.56 16.72 -20.77
C PRO A 529 22.80 17.58 -21.06
N GLN A 530 23.32 18.27 -20.02
CA GLN A 530 24.54 19.07 -20.13
C GLN A 530 25.78 18.19 -20.27
N GLU A 531 25.69 16.96 -19.77
CA GLU A 531 26.73 15.96 -19.73
C GLU A 531 26.16 14.60 -20.15
N THR A 532 26.86 13.87 -21.02
CA THR A 532 26.38 12.58 -21.56
C THR A 532 27.34 11.41 -21.29
N GLU A 533 28.55 11.69 -20.81
CA GLU A 533 29.54 10.65 -20.54
C GLU A 533 29.17 9.75 -19.37
N PHE A 534 28.33 10.25 -18.46
CA PHE A 534 27.89 9.55 -17.25
C PHE A 534 26.55 8.81 -17.41
N GLY A 535 26.03 8.68 -18.61
CA GLY A 535 24.79 7.97 -18.93
C GLY A 535 23.53 8.83 -18.81
N SER A 536 22.39 8.16 -18.71
CA SER A 536 21.07 8.79 -18.60
C SER A 536 20.77 9.23 -17.17
N PHE A 537 20.13 10.40 -17.04
CA PHE A 537 19.65 10.91 -15.76
C PHE A 537 18.14 11.10 -15.79
N LEU A 538 17.52 10.91 -14.63
CA LEU A 538 16.10 11.08 -14.39
C LEU A 538 15.86 12.25 -13.43
N TYR A 539 14.66 12.81 -13.49
CA TYR A 539 14.12 13.77 -12.52
C TYR A 539 12.68 13.40 -12.18
N PHE A 540 12.16 13.95 -11.11
CA PHE A 540 10.77 13.79 -10.70
C PHE A 540 9.88 14.87 -11.33
N GLU A 541 8.92 14.46 -12.15
CA GLU A 541 7.78 15.30 -12.55
C GLU A 541 6.69 15.17 -11.49
N THR A 542 6.39 16.22 -10.76
CA THR A 542 5.29 16.21 -9.78
C THR A 542 3.95 16.09 -10.50
N LEU A 543 3.17 15.06 -10.16
CA LEU A 543 1.87 14.76 -10.76
C LEU A 543 0.70 15.29 -9.94
N THR A 544 0.79 15.21 -8.60
CA THR A 544 -0.27 15.65 -7.68
C THR A 544 -0.51 17.16 -7.79
N LEU A 545 -1.77 17.54 -7.87
CA LEU A 545 -2.21 18.92 -8.05
C LEU A 545 -3.11 19.37 -6.89
N CYS A 546 -2.51 19.93 -5.85
CA CYS A 546 -3.23 20.55 -4.73
C CYS A 546 -2.31 21.58 -4.06
N PRO A 547 -2.77 22.79 -3.74
CA PRO A 547 -1.93 23.76 -3.05
C PRO A 547 -1.38 23.21 -1.73
N ILE A 548 -0.14 23.57 -1.39
CA ILE A 548 0.46 23.38 -0.07
C ILE A 548 0.18 24.63 0.74
N ASP A 549 -0.35 24.49 1.96
CA ASP A 549 -0.85 25.63 2.73
C ASP A 549 0.26 26.57 3.20
N THR A 550 0.32 27.77 2.63
CA THR A 550 1.34 28.78 2.94
C THR A 550 1.21 29.38 4.34
N ARG A 551 0.05 29.25 5.00
CA ARG A 551 -0.15 29.71 6.39
C ARG A 551 0.74 28.95 7.38
N LEU A 552 1.18 27.73 7.01
CA LEU A 552 2.07 26.89 7.80
C LEU A 552 3.55 27.03 7.44
N MET A 553 3.90 27.96 6.58
CA MET A 553 5.29 28.18 6.18
C MET A 553 5.95 29.31 7.00
N ASP A 554 7.16 29.03 7.48
CA ASP A 554 8.06 30.05 8.04
C ASP A 554 9.09 30.42 6.96
N THR A 555 8.83 31.49 6.21
CA THR A 555 9.68 31.91 5.11
C THR A 555 11.10 32.32 5.54
N ALA A 556 11.31 32.64 6.81
CA ALA A 556 12.65 32.93 7.34
C ALA A 556 13.54 31.67 7.38
N MET A 557 12.95 30.48 7.41
CA MET A 557 13.67 29.21 7.36
C MET A 557 13.91 28.72 5.93
N MET A 558 13.30 29.34 4.92
CA MET A 558 13.36 28.90 3.52
C MET A 558 14.43 29.68 2.75
N THR A 559 15.08 28.99 1.82
CA THR A 559 15.92 29.62 0.80
C THR A 559 15.07 30.25 -0.30
N ASP A 560 15.64 31.13 -1.11
CA ASP A 560 14.95 31.70 -2.28
C ASP A 560 14.54 30.61 -3.26
N GLY A 561 15.39 29.59 -3.49
CA GLY A 561 15.09 28.46 -4.35
C GLY A 561 13.88 27.64 -3.87
N GLU A 562 13.72 27.43 -2.57
CA GLU A 562 12.57 26.72 -2.00
C GLU A 562 11.27 27.55 -2.12
N ILE A 563 11.34 28.88 -1.95
CA ILE A 563 10.20 29.78 -2.20
C ILE A 563 9.82 29.77 -3.68
N ASP A 564 10.81 29.82 -4.58
CA ASP A 564 10.59 29.74 -6.03
C ASP A 564 9.97 28.39 -6.42
N TRP A 565 10.39 27.29 -5.79
CA TRP A 565 9.78 25.98 -6.03
C TRP A 565 8.29 25.98 -5.66
N VAL A 566 7.93 26.47 -4.48
CA VAL A 566 6.53 26.58 -4.03
C VAL A 566 5.72 27.42 -5.02
N ASN A 567 6.26 28.56 -5.44
CA ASN A 567 5.58 29.47 -6.37
C ASN A 567 5.39 28.83 -7.76
N ARG A 568 6.40 28.14 -8.30
CA ARG A 568 6.27 27.38 -9.56
C ARG A 568 5.23 26.28 -9.44
N TYR A 569 5.27 25.50 -8.36
CA TYR A 569 4.30 24.44 -8.11
C TYR A 569 2.87 25.00 -8.01
N HIS A 570 2.65 26.05 -7.24
CA HIS A 570 1.33 26.69 -7.13
C HIS A 570 0.85 27.30 -8.45
N ALA A 571 1.73 27.87 -9.25
CA ALA A 571 1.39 28.39 -10.57
C ALA A 571 0.93 27.26 -11.52
N GLU A 572 1.61 26.10 -11.50
CA GLU A 572 1.21 24.92 -12.29
C GLU A 572 -0.11 24.33 -11.78
N VAL A 573 -0.30 24.19 -10.46
CA VAL A 573 -1.57 23.75 -9.87
C VAL A 573 -2.71 24.68 -10.31
N ARG A 574 -2.54 26.00 -10.21
CA ARG A 574 -3.54 26.97 -10.67
C ARG A 574 -3.85 26.80 -12.16
N ARG A 575 -2.81 26.78 -12.99
CA ARG A 575 -2.93 26.69 -14.44
C ARG A 575 -3.76 25.48 -14.87
N ARG A 576 -3.56 24.33 -14.22
CA ARG A 576 -4.25 23.08 -14.59
C ARG A 576 -5.63 22.96 -13.98
N LEU A 577 -5.84 23.42 -12.75
CA LEU A 577 -7.09 23.22 -12.03
C LEU A 577 -8.10 24.36 -12.24
N GLU A 578 -7.67 25.58 -12.59
CA GLU A 578 -8.56 26.71 -12.78
C GLU A 578 -9.66 26.47 -13.84
N PRO A 579 -9.39 25.81 -14.99
CA PRO A 579 -10.42 25.45 -15.96
C PRO A 579 -11.41 24.39 -15.48
N LEU A 580 -11.07 23.60 -14.45
CA LEU A 580 -11.85 22.47 -13.92
C LEU A 580 -12.60 22.81 -12.62
N THR A 581 -12.49 24.05 -12.15
CA THR A 581 -13.09 24.54 -10.90
C THR A 581 -13.97 25.75 -11.15
N GLU A 582 -15.03 25.88 -10.36
CA GLU A 582 -16.00 26.99 -10.44
C GLU A 582 -16.36 27.49 -9.03
N GLY A 583 -17.01 28.65 -8.94
CA GLY A 583 -17.56 29.19 -7.71
C GLY A 583 -16.58 29.27 -6.56
N ALA A 584 -16.95 28.72 -5.40
CA ALA A 584 -16.15 28.72 -4.19
C ALA A 584 -14.83 27.94 -4.35
N ALA A 585 -14.85 26.80 -5.05
CA ALA A 585 -13.65 25.99 -5.31
C ALA A 585 -12.59 26.77 -6.12
N LYS A 586 -13.01 27.51 -7.14
CA LYS A 586 -12.13 28.36 -7.94
C LYS A 586 -11.58 29.53 -7.12
N ALA A 587 -12.42 30.18 -6.34
CA ALA A 587 -12.00 31.28 -5.47
C ALA A 587 -10.97 30.81 -4.42
N TRP A 588 -11.20 29.65 -3.83
CA TRP A 588 -10.27 29.01 -2.90
C TRP A 588 -8.94 28.69 -3.58
N LEU A 589 -8.94 28.04 -4.75
CA LEU A 589 -7.76 27.72 -5.53
C LEU A 589 -6.91 28.98 -5.79
N ILE A 590 -7.53 30.05 -6.30
CA ILE A 590 -6.84 31.32 -6.57
C ILE A 590 -6.21 31.86 -5.30
N LYS A 591 -6.96 31.94 -4.19
CA LYS A 591 -6.48 32.41 -2.89
C LYS A 591 -5.30 31.59 -2.36
N ARG A 592 -5.36 30.25 -2.48
CA ARG A 592 -4.34 29.33 -1.92
C ARG A 592 -3.11 29.14 -2.81
N THR A 593 -3.15 29.67 -4.03
CA THR A 593 -2.03 29.66 -4.97
C THR A 593 -1.45 31.05 -5.25
N GLU A 594 -1.75 32.03 -4.40
CA GLU A 594 -1.09 33.34 -4.46
C GLU A 594 0.42 33.18 -4.17
N PRO A 595 1.27 33.96 -4.88
CA PRO A 595 2.70 33.86 -4.69
C PRO A 595 3.12 34.10 -3.24
N LEU A 596 3.95 33.20 -2.72
CA LEU A 596 4.59 33.34 -1.42
C LEU A 596 5.70 34.38 -1.53
N ALA A 597 5.66 35.41 -0.67
CA ALA A 597 6.72 36.39 -0.52
C ALA A 597 7.50 36.17 0.79
N ARG A 598 8.73 36.67 0.86
CA ARG A 598 9.51 36.70 2.10
C ARG A 598 8.91 37.61 3.14
#